data_e4b9cd98c2bcb702b2f557226943ad35
#
_entry.id   e4b9cd98c2bcb702b2f557226943ad35
#
_cell.length_a   1.000
_cell.length_b   1.000
_cell.length_c   1.000
_cell.angle_alpha   90.00
_cell.angle_beta   90.00
_cell.angle_gamma   90.00
#
_symmetry.space_group_name_H-M   'P 1'
#
loop_
_entity.id
_entity.type
_entity.pdbx_description
1 polymer ?
#
loop_
_entity_poly.entity_id
_entity_poly.type
_entity_poly.pdbx_seq_one_letter_code
_entity_poly.pdbx_strand_id
1 'polypeptide(L)'
;MTDTPEAIMLFAAGFGTRMGALTRTRPKPLIPVAGRPLIDHALDLTDALRPRRVVANLHYLADQLTDHLAPRGVLLSHEQPDILETGGGLRAALPLLGPGPVFTMNTDAIWSGPNPLELLKAAWDPARMDALLICVPIAQTIGHAGPGDFRIDPQGRLERGPGHVYGGIQILKTDGLADIPEKAFSLNVLWDRMHRDGRLYGLQYPGRWCDVGRPEGIALAEEMLADV
;
A
#
# COMPACT_ATOMS: atom_id res chain seq x y z
N MET A 1 8.27 -18.96 13.50
CA MET A 1 8.05 -17.84 12.53
C MET A 1 7.90 -16.59 13.34
N THR A 2 8.50 -15.49 12.92
CA THR A 2 8.34 -14.20 13.62
C THR A 2 6.94 -13.68 13.37
N ASP A 3 6.20 -13.36 14.42
CA ASP A 3 4.85 -12.78 14.33
C ASP A 3 4.87 -11.26 14.06
N THR A 4 6.09 -10.70 13.99
CA THR A 4 6.34 -9.28 13.71
C THR A 4 6.73 -9.11 12.24
N PRO A 5 6.09 -8.18 11.50
CA PRO A 5 6.46 -7.94 10.10
C PRO A 5 7.85 -7.29 10.00
N GLU A 6 8.74 -7.90 9.22
CA GLU A 6 10.12 -7.46 8.99
C GLU A 6 10.38 -6.99 7.54
N ALA A 7 9.40 -7.14 6.66
CA ALA A 7 9.51 -6.79 5.25
C ALA A 7 8.35 -5.91 4.79
N ILE A 8 8.60 -5.09 3.78
CA ILE A 8 7.61 -4.20 3.15
C ILE A 8 7.54 -4.49 1.65
N MET A 9 6.32 -4.64 1.12
CA MET A 9 6.01 -4.67 -0.30
C MET A 9 5.48 -3.31 -0.74
N LEU A 10 6.14 -2.68 -1.70
CA LEU A 10 5.68 -1.46 -2.38
C LEU A 10 4.97 -1.84 -3.68
N PHE A 11 3.71 -1.46 -3.84
CA PHE A 11 2.99 -1.69 -5.09
C PHE A 11 3.29 -0.59 -6.10
N ALA A 12 4.07 -0.94 -7.15
CA ALA A 12 4.56 -0.01 -8.16
C ALA A 12 4.36 -0.50 -9.61
N ALA A 13 3.72 -1.65 -9.84
CA ALA A 13 3.57 -2.27 -11.16
C ALA A 13 2.48 -1.64 -12.05
N GLY A 14 1.60 -0.81 -11.47
CA GLY A 14 0.41 -0.31 -12.15
C GLY A 14 0.68 0.59 -13.36
N PHE A 15 -0.18 0.52 -14.38
CA PHE A 15 -0.11 1.36 -15.59
C PHE A 15 -0.33 2.86 -15.32
N GLY A 16 -0.99 3.22 -14.24
CA GLY A 16 -1.31 4.61 -13.92
C GLY A 16 -2.23 5.30 -14.94
N THR A 17 -3.11 4.56 -15.62
CA THR A 17 -3.93 5.04 -16.75
C THR A 17 -4.75 6.29 -16.42
N ARG A 18 -5.21 6.45 -15.17
CA ARG A 18 -5.96 7.63 -14.71
C ARG A 18 -5.13 8.93 -14.70
N MET A 19 -3.81 8.83 -14.77
CA MET A 19 -2.89 9.98 -14.87
C MET A 19 -2.75 10.51 -16.30
N GLY A 20 -3.34 9.84 -17.30
CA GLY A 20 -3.42 10.29 -18.69
C GLY A 20 -2.04 10.49 -19.33
N ALA A 21 -1.76 11.71 -19.80
CA ALA A 21 -0.52 12.02 -20.50
C ALA A 21 0.74 11.88 -19.64
N LEU A 22 0.62 12.05 -18.32
CA LEU A 22 1.75 12.02 -17.38
C LEU A 22 2.42 10.64 -17.30
N THR A 23 1.65 9.56 -17.58
CA THR A 23 2.16 8.19 -17.49
C THR A 23 2.53 7.58 -18.83
N ARG A 24 2.45 8.32 -19.94
CA ARG A 24 2.86 7.79 -21.25
C ARG A 24 4.34 7.46 -21.38
N THR A 25 5.19 8.24 -20.70
CA THR A 25 6.66 8.12 -20.79
C THR A 25 7.33 7.96 -19.43
N ARG A 26 6.55 7.93 -18.34
CA ARG A 26 7.04 7.81 -16.97
C ARG A 26 6.07 6.95 -16.16
N PRO A 27 6.55 5.96 -15.38
CA PRO A 27 5.66 5.19 -14.51
C PRO A 27 5.12 6.09 -13.38
N LYS A 28 3.88 5.85 -12.97
CA LYS A 28 3.19 6.67 -11.95
C LYS A 28 4.00 6.91 -10.67
N PRO A 29 4.70 5.90 -10.11
CA PRO A 29 5.51 6.10 -8.89
C PRO A 29 6.64 7.12 -9.05
N LEU A 30 7.08 7.45 -10.28
CA LEU A 30 8.10 8.45 -10.56
C LEU A 30 7.52 9.84 -10.89
N ILE A 31 6.21 10.03 -10.84
CA ILE A 31 5.61 11.37 -11.00
C ILE A 31 5.99 12.22 -9.79
N PRO A 32 6.50 13.46 -10.01
CA PRO A 32 6.87 14.33 -8.90
C PRO A 32 5.68 14.95 -8.20
N VAL A 33 5.77 15.02 -6.87
CA VAL A 33 4.93 15.82 -5.96
C VAL A 33 5.89 16.60 -5.07
N ALA A 34 5.73 17.91 -4.97
CA ALA A 34 6.65 18.80 -4.28
C ALA A 34 8.13 18.58 -4.70
N GLY A 35 8.36 18.40 -6.02
CA GLY A 35 9.69 18.19 -6.60
C GLY A 35 10.31 16.81 -6.36
N ARG A 36 9.63 15.87 -5.73
CA ARG A 36 10.13 14.51 -5.41
C ARG A 36 9.20 13.42 -5.99
N PRO A 37 9.73 12.31 -6.52
CA PRO A 37 8.93 11.18 -6.97
C PRO A 37 7.97 10.67 -5.88
N LEU A 38 6.74 10.28 -6.25
CA LEU A 38 5.76 9.70 -5.33
C LEU A 38 6.33 8.52 -4.53
N ILE A 39 7.10 7.65 -5.18
CA ILE A 39 7.70 6.49 -4.51
C ILE A 39 8.74 6.90 -3.45
N ASP A 40 9.36 8.07 -3.57
CA ASP A 40 10.32 8.57 -2.59
C ASP A 40 9.62 9.01 -1.30
N HIS A 41 8.42 9.60 -1.40
CA HIS A 41 7.59 9.87 -0.22
C HIS A 41 7.17 8.56 0.49
N ALA A 42 6.90 7.50 -0.27
CA ALA A 42 6.62 6.19 0.30
C ALA A 42 7.85 5.58 0.98
N LEU A 43 9.04 5.69 0.36
CA LEU A 43 10.29 5.20 0.94
C LEU A 43 10.66 5.92 2.24
N ASP A 44 10.43 7.23 2.35
CA ASP A 44 10.67 7.97 3.60
C ASP A 44 9.89 7.39 4.79
N LEU A 45 8.64 6.93 4.55
CA LEU A 45 7.86 6.26 5.59
C LEU A 45 8.50 4.93 6.02
N THR A 46 9.17 4.23 5.09
CA THR A 46 9.85 2.96 5.41
C THR A 46 11.12 3.17 6.24
N ASP A 47 11.83 4.29 6.06
CA ASP A 47 13.12 4.55 6.71
C ASP A 47 13.00 4.59 8.24
N ALA A 48 11.91 5.15 8.78
CA ALA A 48 11.65 5.17 10.21
C ALA A 48 11.47 3.76 10.80
N LEU A 49 10.87 2.85 10.03
CA LEU A 49 10.60 1.47 10.46
C LEU A 49 11.84 0.56 10.40
N ARG A 50 12.84 0.90 9.57
CA ARG A 50 14.06 0.12 9.30
C ARG A 50 13.78 -1.36 9.03
N PRO A 51 12.96 -1.68 8.02
CA PRO A 51 12.63 -3.06 7.70
C PRO A 51 13.87 -3.81 7.21
N ARG A 52 13.91 -5.11 7.39
CA ARG A 52 15.00 -5.95 6.87
C ARG A 52 15.02 -6.02 5.35
N ARG A 53 13.85 -5.89 4.73
CA ARG A 53 13.68 -5.95 3.27
C ARG A 53 12.60 -4.97 2.82
N VAL A 54 12.92 -4.22 1.77
CA VAL A 54 11.94 -3.44 0.99
C VAL A 54 11.91 -4.05 -0.40
N VAL A 55 10.73 -4.45 -0.87
CA VAL A 55 10.50 -5.07 -2.18
C VAL A 55 9.52 -4.22 -2.95
N ALA A 56 9.75 -3.98 -4.24
CA ALA A 56 8.80 -3.33 -5.13
C ALA A 56 8.44 -4.28 -6.29
N ASN A 57 7.15 -4.40 -6.64
CA ASN A 57 6.76 -5.05 -7.89
C ASN A 57 6.81 -4.06 -9.04
N LEU A 58 7.27 -4.54 -10.18
CA LEU A 58 7.48 -3.74 -11.39
C LEU A 58 6.83 -4.43 -12.59
N HIS A 59 6.20 -3.65 -13.45
CA HIS A 59 5.66 -4.09 -14.73
C HIS A 59 5.75 -2.99 -15.79
N TYR A 60 4.96 -1.93 -15.65
CA TYR A 60 4.92 -0.84 -16.61
C TYR A 60 6.16 0.06 -16.49
N LEU A 61 6.87 0.25 -17.62
CA LEU A 61 8.12 1.02 -17.70
C LEU A 61 9.12 0.63 -16.59
N ALA A 62 9.26 -0.69 -16.39
CA ALA A 62 10.01 -1.28 -15.28
C ALA A 62 11.47 -0.81 -15.20
N ASP A 63 12.12 -0.57 -16.34
CA ASP A 63 13.53 -0.15 -16.38
C ASP A 63 13.75 1.18 -15.65
N GLN A 64 12.85 2.15 -15.81
CA GLN A 64 12.96 3.44 -15.12
C GLN A 64 12.83 3.30 -13.60
N LEU A 65 11.95 2.42 -13.13
CA LEU A 65 11.84 2.13 -11.70
C LEU A 65 13.03 1.32 -11.20
N THR A 66 13.56 0.40 -12.00
CA THR A 66 14.77 -0.35 -11.70
C THR A 66 15.95 0.59 -11.47
N ASP A 67 16.19 1.52 -12.40
CA ASP A 67 17.27 2.50 -12.32
C ASP A 67 17.15 3.41 -11.08
N HIS A 68 15.91 3.73 -10.68
CA HIS A 68 15.63 4.57 -9.53
C HIS A 68 15.76 3.84 -8.18
N LEU A 69 15.31 2.59 -8.11
CA LEU A 69 15.16 1.83 -6.85
C LEU A 69 16.37 0.95 -6.52
N ALA A 70 17.03 0.36 -7.51
CA ALA A 70 18.16 -0.54 -7.27
C ALA A 70 19.31 0.11 -6.48
N PRO A 71 19.72 1.36 -6.76
CA PRO A 71 20.77 2.04 -5.99
C PRO A 71 20.40 2.27 -4.50
N ARG A 72 19.11 2.20 -4.17
CA ARG A 72 18.57 2.37 -2.81
C ARG A 72 18.45 1.05 -2.03
N GLY A 73 18.87 -0.07 -2.62
CA GLY A 73 18.81 -1.38 -2.01
C GLY A 73 17.41 -2.00 -1.97
N VAL A 74 16.46 -1.48 -2.75
CA VAL A 74 15.13 -2.06 -2.91
C VAL A 74 15.21 -3.31 -3.78
N LEU A 75 14.68 -4.43 -3.30
CA LEU A 75 14.58 -5.67 -4.07
C LEU A 75 13.44 -5.56 -5.09
N LEU A 76 13.64 -6.09 -6.30
CA LEU A 76 12.71 -5.90 -7.40
C LEU A 76 12.04 -7.22 -7.80
N SER A 77 10.72 -7.23 -7.82
CA SER A 77 9.88 -8.35 -8.27
C SER A 77 9.24 -8.00 -9.61
N HIS A 78 9.80 -8.50 -10.71
CA HIS A 78 9.28 -8.23 -12.06
C HIS A 78 8.08 -9.10 -12.39
N GLU A 79 6.97 -8.48 -12.74
CA GLU A 79 5.77 -9.16 -13.23
C GLU A 79 5.81 -9.27 -14.74
N GLN A 80 5.85 -10.50 -15.23
CA GLN A 80 5.95 -10.78 -16.68
C GLN A 80 5.22 -12.09 -17.05
N PRO A 81 4.61 -12.18 -18.24
CA PRO A 81 4.43 -11.09 -19.20
C PRO A 81 3.32 -10.11 -18.79
N ASP A 82 2.42 -10.52 -17.90
CA ASP A 82 1.22 -9.80 -17.51
C ASP A 82 1.32 -9.25 -16.08
N ILE A 83 0.59 -8.17 -15.81
CA ILE A 83 0.41 -7.63 -14.47
C ILE A 83 -0.39 -8.63 -13.61
N LEU A 84 0.03 -8.80 -12.35
CA LEU A 84 -0.54 -9.82 -11.45
C LEU A 84 -1.59 -9.26 -10.47
N GLU A 85 -1.89 -7.99 -10.52
CA GLU A 85 -2.68 -7.28 -9.53
C GLU A 85 -2.04 -7.36 -8.11
N THR A 86 -2.70 -6.81 -7.09
CA THR A 86 -2.09 -6.65 -5.76
C THR A 86 -1.82 -7.98 -5.05
N GLY A 87 -2.75 -8.93 -5.13
CA GLY A 87 -2.60 -10.24 -4.47
C GLY A 87 -1.61 -11.15 -5.19
N GLY A 88 -1.72 -11.25 -6.51
CA GLY A 88 -0.79 -12.03 -7.32
C GLY A 88 0.63 -11.46 -7.29
N GLY A 89 0.78 -10.12 -7.34
CA GLY A 89 2.06 -9.44 -7.22
C GLY A 89 2.72 -9.68 -5.85
N LEU A 90 1.93 -9.60 -4.76
CA LEU A 90 2.44 -9.93 -3.43
C LEU A 90 2.89 -11.39 -3.34
N ARG A 91 2.09 -12.34 -3.85
CA ARG A 91 2.45 -13.77 -3.89
C ARG A 91 3.74 -14.02 -4.66
N ALA A 92 3.92 -13.37 -5.81
CA ALA A 92 5.13 -13.49 -6.61
C ALA A 92 6.38 -12.94 -5.89
N ALA A 93 6.21 -11.94 -5.04
CA ALA A 93 7.28 -11.30 -4.28
C ALA A 93 7.67 -12.05 -2.99
N LEU A 94 6.91 -13.06 -2.53
CA LEU A 94 7.18 -13.78 -1.29
C LEU A 94 8.61 -14.34 -1.16
N PRO A 95 9.26 -14.86 -2.22
CA PRO A 95 10.65 -15.31 -2.13
C PRO A 95 11.64 -14.20 -1.73
N LEU A 96 11.32 -12.94 -2.08
CA LEU A 96 12.13 -11.77 -1.73
C LEU A 96 11.76 -11.22 -0.36
N LEU A 97 10.48 -11.26 0.01
CA LEU A 97 9.96 -10.76 1.29
C LEU A 97 10.38 -11.65 2.46
N GLY A 98 10.45 -12.96 2.25
CA GLY A 98 10.72 -13.94 3.30
C GLY A 98 9.47 -14.36 4.07
N PRO A 99 9.63 -15.18 5.11
CA PRO A 99 8.51 -15.74 5.88
C PRO A 99 7.91 -14.73 6.87
N GLY A 100 6.65 -14.97 7.24
CA GLY A 100 5.91 -14.20 8.25
C GLY A 100 5.00 -13.13 7.66
N PRO A 101 4.36 -12.32 8.53
CA PRO A 101 3.54 -11.21 8.09
C PRO A 101 4.39 -10.12 7.44
N VAL A 102 3.79 -9.37 6.51
CA VAL A 102 4.47 -8.29 5.80
C VAL A 102 3.66 -7.01 5.86
N PHE A 103 4.34 -5.88 5.76
CA PHE A 103 3.67 -4.65 5.36
C PHE A 103 3.44 -4.65 3.86
N THR A 104 2.34 -4.07 3.40
CA THR A 104 2.19 -3.64 2.00
C THR A 104 1.81 -2.17 1.95
N MET A 105 2.29 -1.48 0.93
CA MET A 105 2.06 -0.05 0.76
C MET A 105 1.88 0.31 -0.71
N ASN A 106 0.82 1.06 -1.01
CA ASN A 106 0.66 1.74 -2.28
C ASN A 106 1.64 2.92 -2.36
N THR A 107 2.13 3.20 -3.58
CA THR A 107 3.13 4.26 -3.83
C THR A 107 2.50 5.52 -4.45
N ASP A 108 1.20 5.70 -4.33
CA ASP A 108 0.44 6.74 -5.01
C ASP A 108 -0.37 7.64 -4.06
N ALA A 109 0.01 7.68 -2.79
CA ALA A 109 -0.61 8.54 -1.79
C ALA A 109 0.43 9.34 -1.00
N ILE A 110 0.02 10.52 -0.56
CA ILE A 110 0.79 11.39 0.34
C ILE A 110 0.12 11.41 1.71
N TRP A 111 0.94 11.38 2.75
CA TRP A 111 0.52 11.33 4.14
C TRP A 111 0.99 12.57 4.89
N SER A 112 0.15 13.12 5.77
CA SER A 112 0.49 14.21 6.68
C SER A 112 0.02 13.86 8.09
N GLY A 113 0.98 13.80 9.04
CA GLY A 113 0.75 13.36 10.41
C GLY A 113 1.69 12.23 10.83
N PRO A 114 1.34 11.43 11.86
CA PRO A 114 2.19 10.34 12.34
C PRO A 114 2.40 9.25 11.28
N ASN A 115 3.58 8.60 11.31
CA ASN A 115 3.91 7.56 10.35
C ASN A 115 2.93 6.37 10.45
N PRO A 116 2.16 6.08 9.37
CA PRO A 116 1.14 5.01 9.39
C PRO A 116 1.73 3.61 9.57
N LEU A 117 2.97 3.36 9.15
CA LEU A 117 3.65 2.07 9.35
C LEU A 117 3.98 1.83 10.81
N GLU A 118 4.42 2.88 11.54
CA GLU A 118 4.69 2.79 12.98
C GLU A 118 3.41 2.58 13.77
N LEU A 119 2.32 3.27 13.40
CA LEU A 119 1.00 3.08 14.01
C LEU A 119 0.50 1.64 13.84
N LEU A 120 0.60 1.08 12.62
CA LEU A 120 0.24 -0.32 12.36
C LEU A 120 1.10 -1.28 13.18
N LYS A 121 2.42 -1.08 13.21
CA LYS A 121 3.34 -1.93 13.97
C LYS A 121 3.00 -1.95 15.46
N ALA A 122 2.66 -0.78 16.02
CA ALA A 122 2.30 -0.65 17.42
C ALA A 122 0.96 -1.31 17.77
N ALA A 123 0.01 -1.33 16.82
CA ALA A 123 -1.34 -1.89 17.02
C ALA A 123 -1.48 -3.35 16.59
N TRP A 124 -0.47 -3.93 15.94
CA TRP A 124 -0.51 -5.29 15.40
C TRP A 124 -0.57 -6.36 16.50
N ASP A 125 -1.62 -7.17 16.47
CA ASP A 125 -1.81 -8.33 17.36
C ASP A 125 -2.01 -9.61 16.51
N PRO A 126 -0.94 -10.39 16.25
CA PRO A 126 -1.00 -11.58 15.39
C PRO A 126 -1.88 -12.70 15.95
N ALA A 127 -2.17 -12.70 17.25
CA ALA A 127 -3.09 -13.69 17.85
C ALA A 127 -4.55 -13.44 17.42
N ARG A 128 -4.92 -12.18 17.17
CA ARG A 128 -6.28 -11.77 16.83
C ARG A 128 -6.45 -11.46 15.35
N MET A 129 -5.40 -10.95 14.70
CA MET A 129 -5.45 -10.34 13.38
C MET A 129 -4.76 -11.22 12.34
N ASP A 130 -5.33 -11.31 11.14
CA ASP A 130 -4.64 -11.81 9.95
C ASP A 130 -4.32 -10.67 8.98
N ALA A 131 -5.06 -9.55 9.07
CA ALA A 131 -4.67 -8.28 8.50
C ALA A 131 -5.11 -7.11 9.39
N LEU A 132 -4.32 -6.02 9.35
CA LEU A 132 -4.61 -4.73 9.97
C LEU A 132 -4.39 -3.63 8.93
N LEU A 133 -5.46 -2.95 8.52
CA LEU A 133 -5.49 -1.93 7.48
C LEU A 133 -5.52 -0.53 8.09
N ILE A 134 -4.74 0.40 7.53
CA ILE A 134 -4.93 1.84 7.82
C ILE A 134 -6.21 2.32 7.13
N CYS A 135 -7.11 2.88 7.92
CA CYS A 135 -8.42 3.37 7.51
C CYS A 135 -8.52 4.87 7.77
N VAL A 136 -8.67 5.66 6.71
CA VAL A 136 -8.73 7.12 6.78
C VAL A 136 -10.20 7.57 6.84
N PRO A 137 -10.61 8.35 7.85
CA PRO A 137 -11.95 8.95 7.87
C PRO A 137 -12.17 9.82 6.62
N ILE A 138 -13.36 9.76 6.03
CA ILE A 138 -13.68 10.55 4.82
C ILE A 138 -13.33 12.03 4.98
N ALA A 139 -13.58 12.61 6.15
CA ALA A 139 -13.27 14.03 6.43
C ALA A 139 -11.77 14.36 6.41
N GLN A 140 -10.90 13.36 6.47
CA GLN A 140 -9.43 13.50 6.44
C GLN A 140 -8.82 13.06 5.11
N THR A 141 -9.66 12.67 4.13
CA THR A 141 -9.21 12.32 2.77
C THR A 141 -9.19 13.55 1.87
N ILE A 142 -8.18 13.63 1.02
CA ILE A 142 -8.00 14.67 0.00
C ILE A 142 -7.85 13.97 -1.35
N GLY A 143 -8.47 14.50 -2.40
CA GLY A 143 -8.42 13.91 -3.75
C GLY A 143 -9.22 12.62 -3.94
N HIS A 144 -9.86 12.12 -2.87
CA HIS A 144 -10.73 10.94 -2.93
C HIS A 144 -12.18 11.34 -3.23
N ALA A 145 -12.81 10.58 -4.12
CA ALA A 145 -14.23 10.73 -4.43
C ALA A 145 -14.93 9.38 -4.21
N GLY A 146 -15.67 9.26 -3.14
CA GLY A 146 -16.42 8.03 -2.85
C GLY A 146 -16.90 7.98 -1.40
N PRO A 147 -17.76 7.00 -1.08
CA PRO A 147 -18.34 6.87 0.26
C PRO A 147 -17.41 6.18 1.27
N GLY A 148 -16.20 5.74 0.84
CA GLY A 148 -15.30 4.89 1.61
C GLY A 148 -15.52 3.40 1.34
N ASP A 149 -14.68 2.57 1.98
CA ASP A 149 -14.58 1.12 1.73
C ASP A 149 -15.05 0.29 2.92
N PHE A 150 -14.88 0.83 4.15
CA PHE A 150 -15.08 0.07 5.38
C PHE A 150 -15.69 0.90 6.52
N ARG A 151 -16.47 0.21 7.37
CA ARG A 151 -16.77 0.63 8.74
C ARG A 151 -15.86 -0.14 9.70
N ILE A 152 -15.50 0.50 10.83
CA ILE A 152 -14.74 -0.12 11.91
C ILE A 152 -15.70 -0.37 13.06
N ASP A 153 -15.85 -1.62 13.51
CA ASP A 153 -16.68 -1.96 14.66
C ASP A 153 -16.01 -1.56 16.00
N PRO A 154 -16.72 -1.57 17.14
CA PRO A 154 -16.12 -1.24 18.45
C PRO A 154 -14.97 -2.15 18.87
N GLN A 155 -14.80 -3.33 18.28
CA GLN A 155 -13.70 -4.25 18.50
C GLN A 155 -12.53 -4.05 17.53
N GLY A 156 -12.65 -3.10 16.57
CA GLY A 156 -11.66 -2.80 15.56
C GLY A 156 -11.74 -3.66 14.29
N ARG A 157 -12.77 -4.52 14.15
CA ARG A 157 -12.94 -5.35 12.96
C ARG A 157 -13.54 -4.52 11.83
N LEU A 158 -13.17 -4.86 10.60
CA LEU A 158 -13.66 -4.21 9.40
C LEU A 158 -14.93 -4.87 8.86
N GLU A 159 -15.89 -4.04 8.50
CA GLU A 159 -17.07 -4.39 7.72
C GLU A 159 -17.07 -3.62 6.41
N ARG A 160 -17.37 -4.29 5.29
CA ARG A 160 -17.50 -3.64 3.99
C ARG A 160 -18.65 -2.63 4.03
N GLY A 161 -18.42 -1.44 3.49
CA GLY A 161 -19.45 -0.41 3.38
C GLY A 161 -18.91 1.01 3.52
N PRO A 162 -19.76 2.03 3.33
CA PRO A 162 -19.38 3.43 3.40
C PRO A 162 -18.86 3.80 4.80
N GLY A 163 -17.82 4.66 4.84
CA GLY A 163 -17.23 5.10 6.11
C GLY A 163 -15.79 5.56 5.95
N HIS A 164 -14.84 4.69 6.19
CA HIS A 164 -13.41 4.98 6.04
C HIS A 164 -12.90 4.51 4.68
N VAL A 165 -11.88 5.21 4.16
CA VAL A 165 -11.12 4.80 2.98
C VAL A 165 -9.94 3.93 3.41
N TYR A 166 -9.69 2.82 2.73
CA TYR A 166 -8.43 2.11 2.87
C TYR A 166 -7.29 2.97 2.29
N GLY A 167 -6.41 3.45 3.16
CA GLY A 167 -5.34 4.37 2.78
C GLY A 167 -4.19 3.74 1.97
N GLY A 168 -4.25 2.44 1.66
CA GLY A 168 -3.22 1.77 0.85
C GLY A 168 -2.06 1.19 1.66
N ILE A 169 -2.11 1.20 3.00
CA ILE A 169 -1.08 0.62 3.88
C ILE A 169 -1.70 -0.40 4.83
N GLN A 170 -1.06 -1.55 4.99
CA GLN A 170 -1.52 -2.60 5.89
C GLN A 170 -0.37 -3.50 6.37
N ILE A 171 -0.61 -4.26 7.43
CA ILE A 171 0.08 -5.50 7.78
C ILE A 171 -0.85 -6.66 7.43
N LEU A 172 -0.32 -7.73 6.83
CA LEU A 172 -1.10 -8.95 6.63
C LEU A 172 -0.24 -10.21 6.71
N LYS A 173 -0.86 -11.33 7.14
CA LYS A 173 -0.32 -12.67 7.02
C LYS A 173 -0.44 -13.16 5.58
N THR A 174 0.57 -13.86 5.09
CA THR A 174 0.70 -14.23 3.69
C THR A 174 0.32 -15.68 3.40
N ASP A 175 0.10 -16.49 4.44
CA ASP A 175 -0.13 -17.94 4.32
C ASP A 175 -1.28 -18.31 3.36
N GLY A 176 -2.38 -17.56 3.41
CA GLY A 176 -3.55 -17.81 2.55
C GLY A 176 -3.39 -17.46 1.07
N LEU A 177 -2.27 -16.83 0.66
CA LEU A 177 -2.02 -16.49 -0.75
C LEU A 177 -1.77 -17.73 -1.61
N ALA A 178 -1.18 -18.78 -1.05
CA ALA A 178 -0.88 -20.02 -1.77
C ALA A 178 -2.15 -20.78 -2.20
N ASP A 179 -3.25 -20.61 -1.46
CA ASP A 179 -4.52 -21.30 -1.69
C ASP A 179 -5.42 -20.60 -2.72
N ILE A 180 -4.97 -19.49 -3.32
CA ILE A 180 -5.71 -18.77 -4.35
C ILE A 180 -5.25 -19.29 -5.72
N PRO A 181 -6.12 -19.93 -6.52
CA PRO A 181 -5.72 -20.60 -7.76
C PRO A 181 -5.38 -19.63 -8.89
N GLU A 182 -5.97 -18.44 -8.90
CA GLU A 182 -5.75 -17.44 -9.93
C GLU A 182 -4.31 -16.92 -9.89
N LYS A 183 -3.70 -16.73 -11.08
CA LYS A 183 -2.36 -16.15 -11.19
C LYS A 183 -2.38 -14.65 -10.86
N ALA A 184 -3.33 -13.91 -11.44
CA ALA A 184 -3.54 -12.50 -11.22
C ALA A 184 -4.84 -12.31 -10.42
N PHE A 185 -4.77 -11.68 -9.25
CA PHE A 185 -5.92 -11.43 -8.38
C PHE A 185 -5.66 -10.26 -7.43
N SER A 186 -6.74 -9.60 -7.04
CA SER A 186 -6.71 -8.53 -6.03
C SER A 186 -6.55 -9.09 -4.61
N LEU A 187 -5.88 -8.35 -3.73
CA LEU A 187 -5.85 -8.64 -2.29
C LEU A 187 -7.24 -8.70 -1.64
N ASN A 188 -8.27 -8.14 -2.29
CA ASN A 188 -9.65 -8.29 -1.82
C ASN A 188 -10.06 -9.75 -1.62
N VAL A 189 -9.58 -10.67 -2.47
CA VAL A 189 -9.86 -12.11 -2.35
C VAL A 189 -9.38 -12.66 -1.00
N LEU A 190 -8.18 -12.23 -0.57
CA LEU A 190 -7.63 -12.62 0.73
C LEU A 190 -8.38 -11.93 1.88
N TRP A 191 -8.67 -10.64 1.75
CA TRP A 191 -9.44 -9.90 2.76
C TRP A 191 -10.84 -10.47 2.98
N ASP A 192 -11.51 -10.94 1.93
CA ASP A 192 -12.84 -11.54 2.05
C ASP A 192 -12.82 -12.88 2.83
N ARG A 193 -11.68 -13.61 2.78
CA ARG A 193 -11.46 -14.79 3.64
C ARG A 193 -11.25 -14.34 5.09
N MET A 194 -10.32 -13.40 5.34
CA MET A 194 -10.02 -12.89 6.68
C MET A 194 -11.23 -12.21 7.33
N HIS A 195 -12.07 -11.54 6.52
CA HIS A 195 -13.32 -10.93 7.00
C HIS A 195 -14.32 -12.00 7.48
N ARG A 196 -14.55 -13.07 6.70
CA ARG A 196 -15.43 -14.19 7.10
C ARG A 196 -14.97 -14.84 8.39
N ASP A 197 -13.67 -14.90 8.63
CA ASP A 197 -13.07 -15.49 9.83
C ASP A 197 -13.02 -14.50 11.01
N GLY A 198 -13.51 -13.25 10.82
CA GLY A 198 -13.50 -12.19 11.83
C GLY A 198 -12.10 -11.71 12.19
N ARG A 199 -11.14 -11.86 11.28
CA ARG A 199 -9.71 -11.58 11.48
C ARG A 199 -9.15 -10.43 10.63
N LEU A 200 -10.03 -9.67 9.94
CA LEU A 200 -9.71 -8.44 9.22
C LEU A 200 -9.99 -7.22 10.10
N TYR A 201 -8.96 -6.45 10.42
CA TYR A 201 -9.02 -5.32 11.34
C TYR A 201 -8.64 -4.00 10.65
N GLY A 202 -9.12 -2.89 11.20
CA GLY A 202 -8.79 -1.54 10.77
C GLY A 202 -8.28 -0.68 11.92
N LEU A 203 -7.31 0.16 11.59
CA LEU A 203 -6.80 1.20 12.46
C LEU A 203 -7.12 2.57 11.85
N GLN A 204 -7.90 3.39 12.57
CA GLN A 204 -8.20 4.74 12.10
C GLN A 204 -6.94 5.60 12.10
N TYR A 205 -6.66 6.23 10.97
CA TYR A 205 -5.54 7.16 10.84
C TYR A 205 -5.91 8.54 11.41
N PRO A 206 -5.08 9.11 12.29
CA PRO A 206 -5.39 10.40 12.91
C PRO A 206 -4.98 11.62 12.09
N GLY A 207 -4.19 11.43 11.02
CA GLY A 207 -3.69 12.50 10.15
C GLY A 207 -4.51 12.66 8.87
N ARG A 208 -3.94 13.39 7.88
CA ARG A 208 -4.52 13.60 6.56
C ARG A 208 -3.85 12.69 5.52
N TRP A 209 -4.60 12.30 4.51
CA TRP A 209 -4.17 11.44 3.42
C TRP A 209 -4.68 11.99 2.10
N CYS A 210 -3.81 12.05 1.09
CA CYS A 210 -4.15 12.51 -0.24
C CYS A 210 -3.94 11.40 -1.28
N ASP A 211 -5.02 11.06 -2.02
CA ASP A 211 -4.95 10.17 -3.19
C ASP A 211 -4.39 10.93 -4.39
N VAL A 212 -3.22 10.51 -4.87
CA VAL A 212 -2.63 11.03 -6.12
C VAL A 212 -2.97 10.08 -7.28
N GLY A 213 -4.21 9.64 -7.33
CA GLY A 213 -4.72 8.74 -8.36
C GLY A 213 -4.98 9.40 -9.71
N ARG A 214 -5.04 10.74 -9.76
CA ARG A 214 -5.32 11.56 -10.94
C ARG A 214 -4.44 12.80 -10.95
N PRO A 215 -4.27 13.51 -12.10
CA PRO A 215 -3.41 14.69 -12.19
C PRO A 215 -3.74 15.79 -11.17
N GLU A 216 -5.04 16.00 -10.87
CA GLU A 216 -5.49 17.01 -9.91
C GLU A 216 -5.00 16.71 -8.48
N GLY A 217 -4.78 15.43 -8.15
CA GLY A 217 -4.24 14.99 -6.86
C GLY A 217 -2.82 15.50 -6.59
N ILE A 218 -2.04 15.86 -7.62
CA ILE A 218 -0.69 16.39 -7.45
C ILE A 218 -0.76 17.74 -6.71
N ALA A 219 -1.52 18.70 -7.24
CA ALA A 219 -1.66 20.03 -6.63
C ALA A 219 -2.26 19.94 -5.20
N LEU A 220 -3.28 19.08 -5.01
CA LEU A 220 -3.88 18.85 -3.70
C LEU A 220 -2.88 18.28 -2.67
N ALA A 221 -2.00 17.38 -3.11
CA ALA A 221 -0.96 16.83 -2.24
C ALA A 221 0.11 17.88 -1.90
N GLU A 222 0.50 18.72 -2.86
CA GLU A 222 1.44 19.82 -2.65
C GLU A 222 0.88 20.85 -1.67
N GLU A 223 -0.40 21.24 -1.80
CA GLU A 223 -1.09 22.10 -0.83
C GLU A 223 -1.09 21.48 0.57
N MET A 224 -1.46 20.19 0.69
CA MET A 224 -1.44 19.49 1.98
C MET A 224 -0.06 19.47 2.64
N LEU A 225 1.02 19.31 1.85
CA LEU A 225 2.40 19.33 2.36
C LEU A 225 2.86 20.75 2.76
N ALA A 226 2.35 21.79 2.13
CA ALA A 226 2.71 23.18 2.47
C ALA A 226 2.06 23.66 3.78
N ASP A 227 1.00 23.00 4.23
CA ASP A 227 0.27 23.31 5.48
C ASP A 227 0.91 22.69 6.75
N VAL A 228 2.09 22.07 6.67
CA VAL A 228 2.74 21.33 7.76
C VAL A 228 3.89 22.11 8.38
#